data_d4dddc77d5bf9d1d0c167da03e4cb3c4
#
_entry.id   d4dddc77d5bf9d1d0c167da03e4cb3c4
#
_cell.length_a   1.000
_cell.length_b   1.000
_cell.length_c   1.000
_cell.angle_alpha   90.00
_cell.angle_beta   90.00
_cell.angle_gamma   90.00
#
_symmetry.space_group_name_H-M   'P 1'
#
loop_
_entity.id
_entity.type
_entity.pdbx_description
1 polymer ?
#
loop_
_entity_poly.entity_id
_entity_poly.type
_entity_poly.pdbx_seq_one_letter_code
_entity_poly.pdbx_strand_id
1 'polypeptide(L)'
;IQINISGEDKPGLTSSLTSILAKYRANILDIAQSDIPSTLSLGIVFQTQDNQDSGPIMKDLLFKTYEMNVNIRFTPISAEHYTNWVARQGKNRYIITLLGHKLTALQIAKVTEIVAKQGLNIDSIKRLTGRIPLDEKLQKTRSCVELSVRGTPKDKESMQMQFLELSRELEFDLSLQEDNAYRRNRRLICFDMDSTLIKTEVIDELAIRAGVG
;
A
#
# COMPACT_ATOMS: atom_id res chain seq x y z
N ILE A 1 -23.85 2.25 -2.58
CA ILE A 1 -23.30 3.31 -3.44
C ILE A 1 -21.84 3.50 -3.07
N GLN A 2 -20.99 3.61 -4.08
CA GLN A 2 -19.60 4.04 -3.93
C GLN A 2 -19.45 5.48 -4.40
N ILE A 3 -18.74 6.30 -3.64
CA ILE A 3 -18.29 7.61 -4.05
C ILE A 3 -16.77 7.65 -4.12
N ASN A 4 -16.25 8.28 -5.16
CA ASN A 4 -14.83 8.58 -5.31
C ASN A 4 -14.67 10.09 -5.39
N ILE A 5 -13.93 10.66 -4.47
CA ILE A 5 -13.65 12.09 -4.39
C ILE A 5 -12.17 12.30 -4.72
N SER A 6 -11.89 13.28 -5.57
CA SER A 6 -10.53 13.65 -5.94
C SER A 6 -10.37 15.16 -6.04
N GLY A 7 -9.24 15.67 -5.61
CA GLY A 7 -8.94 17.10 -5.66
C GLY A 7 -7.82 17.46 -4.70
N GLU A 8 -7.68 18.76 -4.43
CA GLU A 8 -6.72 19.26 -3.46
C GLU A 8 -7.10 18.82 -2.04
N ASP A 9 -6.13 18.31 -1.28
CA ASP A 9 -6.36 17.94 0.12
C ASP A 9 -6.60 19.18 0.98
N LYS A 10 -7.73 19.16 1.70
CA LYS A 10 -8.14 20.26 2.59
C LYS A 10 -8.62 19.73 3.92
N PRO A 11 -8.20 20.36 5.04
CA PRO A 11 -8.74 20.01 6.35
C PRO A 11 -10.28 20.06 6.36
N GLY A 12 -10.91 19.04 6.94
CA GLY A 12 -12.36 18.98 7.11
C GLY A 12 -13.12 18.35 5.95
N LEU A 13 -12.49 17.96 4.84
CA LEU A 13 -13.16 17.32 3.71
C LEU A 13 -13.89 16.04 4.16
N THR A 14 -13.17 15.10 4.75
CA THR A 14 -13.75 13.83 5.21
C THR A 14 -14.84 14.06 6.24
N SER A 15 -14.63 14.97 7.20
CA SER A 15 -15.64 15.33 8.21
C SER A 15 -16.91 15.89 7.59
N SER A 16 -16.81 16.77 6.61
CA SER A 16 -17.97 17.36 5.93
C SER A 16 -18.78 16.31 5.19
N LEU A 17 -18.12 15.41 4.47
CA LEU A 17 -18.79 14.37 3.69
C LEU A 17 -19.45 13.31 4.58
N THR A 18 -18.73 12.87 5.63
CA THR A 18 -19.29 11.90 6.57
C THR A 18 -20.44 12.49 7.39
N SER A 19 -20.43 13.79 7.71
CA SER A 19 -21.55 14.48 8.34
C SER A 19 -22.81 14.47 7.48
N ILE A 20 -22.67 14.63 6.17
CA ILE A 20 -23.80 14.50 5.25
C ILE A 20 -24.33 13.08 5.28
N LEU A 21 -23.48 12.06 5.18
CA LEU A 21 -23.90 10.66 5.25
C LEU A 21 -24.60 10.35 6.58
N ALA A 22 -24.10 10.89 7.69
CA ALA A 22 -24.70 10.75 9.01
C ALA A 22 -26.10 11.37 9.12
N LYS A 23 -26.33 12.57 8.53
CA LYS A 23 -27.64 13.22 8.45
C LYS A 23 -28.71 12.30 7.84
N TYR A 24 -28.31 11.49 6.87
CA TYR A 24 -29.19 10.53 6.20
C TYR A 24 -29.12 9.11 6.80
N ARG A 25 -28.47 8.93 7.93
CA ARG A 25 -28.29 7.63 8.62
C ARG A 25 -27.72 6.56 7.70
N ALA A 26 -26.86 6.94 6.77
CA ALA A 26 -26.18 5.98 5.89
C ALA A 26 -25.14 5.16 6.66
N ASN A 27 -25.06 3.87 6.39
CA ASN A 27 -24.03 2.99 6.93
C ASN A 27 -22.80 3.02 6.06
N ILE A 28 -21.63 3.32 6.61
CA ILE A 28 -20.36 3.23 5.90
C ILE A 28 -19.91 1.77 5.91
N LEU A 29 -19.76 1.18 4.73
CA LEU A 29 -19.33 -0.19 4.53
C LEU A 29 -17.83 -0.30 4.33
N ASP A 30 -17.21 0.72 3.70
CA ASP A 30 -15.76 0.83 3.51
C ASP A 30 -15.36 2.29 3.29
N ILE A 31 -14.16 2.63 3.72
CA ILE A 31 -13.56 3.95 3.53
C ILE A 31 -12.05 3.82 3.33
N ALA A 32 -11.54 4.45 2.29
CA ALA A 32 -10.10 4.47 2.00
C ALA A 32 -9.69 5.84 1.48
N GLN A 33 -8.55 6.33 1.97
CA GLN A 33 -7.96 7.59 1.54
C GLN A 33 -6.51 7.36 1.11
N SER A 34 -6.13 7.97 0.01
CA SER A 34 -4.77 8.00 -0.51
C SER A 34 -4.35 9.44 -0.77
N ASP A 35 -3.15 9.80 -0.33
CA ASP A 35 -2.54 11.10 -0.59
C ASP A 35 -1.36 10.94 -1.56
N ILE A 36 -1.50 11.54 -2.74
CA ILE A 36 -0.42 11.75 -3.70
C ILE A 36 -0.16 13.26 -3.73
N PRO A 37 1.06 13.78 -3.87
CA PRO A 37 1.36 15.21 -3.70
C PRO A 37 0.29 16.13 -4.28
N SER A 38 -0.31 16.94 -3.41
CA SER A 38 -1.36 17.92 -3.72
C SER A 38 -2.69 17.34 -4.24
N THR A 39 -2.86 16.01 -4.23
CA THR A 39 -4.10 15.38 -4.72
C THR A 39 -4.58 14.31 -3.75
N LEU A 40 -5.70 14.57 -3.10
CA LEU A 40 -6.44 13.60 -2.32
C LEU A 40 -7.25 12.68 -3.24
N SER A 41 -7.26 11.40 -2.94
CA SER A 41 -8.23 10.45 -3.45
C SER A 41 -8.93 9.76 -2.27
N LEU A 42 -10.22 10.00 -2.10
CA LEU A 42 -11.03 9.43 -1.03
C LEU A 42 -12.16 8.59 -1.63
N GLY A 43 -12.19 7.31 -1.29
CA GLY A 43 -13.26 6.38 -1.64
C GLY A 43 -14.12 6.08 -0.42
N ILE A 44 -15.44 6.15 -0.55
CA ILE A 44 -16.38 5.71 0.50
C ILE A 44 -17.42 4.81 -0.16
N VAL A 45 -17.63 3.64 0.43
CA VAL A 45 -18.74 2.75 0.10
C VAL A 45 -19.77 2.84 1.21
N PHE A 46 -20.99 3.17 0.90
CA PHE A 46 -22.06 3.30 1.89
C PHE A 46 -23.37 2.70 1.41
N GLN A 47 -24.21 2.31 2.37
CA GLN A 47 -25.55 1.82 2.16
C GLN A 47 -26.55 2.81 2.74
N THR A 48 -27.59 3.11 1.99
CA THR A 48 -28.78 3.83 2.49
C THR A 48 -29.71 2.87 3.19
N GLN A 49 -30.61 3.38 4.02
CA GLN A 49 -31.68 2.54 4.60
C GLN A 49 -32.57 1.99 3.48
N ASP A 50 -33.19 0.83 3.73
CA ASP A 50 -34.09 0.19 2.78
C ASP A 50 -35.23 1.15 2.38
N ASN A 51 -35.53 1.21 1.08
CA ASN A 51 -36.51 2.09 0.46
C ASN A 51 -36.25 3.61 0.58
N GLN A 52 -35.07 4.05 1.02
CA GLN A 52 -34.72 5.47 1.01
C GLN A 52 -34.20 5.89 -0.38
N ASP A 53 -34.83 6.96 -0.93
CA ASP A 53 -34.30 7.58 -2.13
C ASP A 53 -32.88 8.14 -1.88
N SER A 54 -31.93 7.74 -2.70
CA SER A 54 -30.54 8.21 -2.61
C SER A 54 -30.32 9.58 -3.26
N GLY A 55 -31.29 10.10 -3.98
CA GLY A 55 -31.20 11.39 -4.68
C GLY A 55 -30.82 12.56 -3.79
N PRO A 56 -31.50 12.76 -2.63
CA PRO A 56 -31.17 13.84 -1.69
C PRO A 56 -29.74 13.75 -1.14
N ILE A 57 -29.25 12.55 -0.82
CA ILE A 57 -27.87 12.34 -0.36
C ILE A 57 -26.87 12.72 -1.44
N MET A 58 -27.08 12.23 -2.66
CA MET A 58 -26.22 12.52 -3.80
C MET A 58 -26.18 14.01 -4.10
N LYS A 59 -27.32 14.69 -4.02
CA LYS A 59 -27.44 16.13 -4.20
C LYS A 59 -26.62 16.89 -3.15
N ASP A 60 -26.80 16.60 -1.84
CA ASP A 60 -26.09 17.29 -0.77
C ASP A 60 -24.56 17.06 -0.88
N LEU A 61 -24.14 15.83 -1.22
CA LEU A 61 -22.73 15.51 -1.47
C LEU A 61 -22.17 16.29 -2.68
N LEU A 62 -22.92 16.37 -3.77
CA LEU A 62 -22.51 17.11 -4.97
C LEU A 62 -22.33 18.60 -4.68
N PHE A 63 -23.27 19.22 -3.97
CA PHE A 63 -23.16 20.63 -3.59
C PHE A 63 -21.95 20.87 -2.68
N LYS A 64 -21.75 19.98 -1.69
CA LYS A 64 -20.64 20.13 -0.75
C LYS A 64 -19.27 19.98 -1.41
N THR A 65 -19.14 19.01 -2.32
CA THR A 65 -17.89 18.83 -3.08
C THR A 65 -17.61 19.99 -4.03
N TYR A 66 -18.67 20.57 -4.63
CA TYR A 66 -18.54 21.78 -5.43
C TYR A 66 -18.04 22.98 -4.59
N GLU A 67 -18.64 23.23 -3.41
CA GLU A 67 -18.17 24.27 -2.48
C GLU A 67 -16.70 24.10 -2.07
N MET A 68 -16.26 22.84 -1.90
CA MET A 68 -14.90 22.52 -1.51
C MET A 68 -13.93 22.45 -2.70
N ASN A 69 -14.40 22.69 -3.91
CA ASN A 69 -13.62 22.61 -5.15
C ASN A 69 -12.91 21.25 -5.33
N VAL A 70 -13.65 20.16 -5.11
CA VAL A 70 -13.21 18.79 -5.35
C VAL A 70 -14.20 18.07 -6.27
N ASN A 71 -13.71 17.08 -7.01
CA ASN A 71 -14.54 16.27 -7.90
C ASN A 71 -15.15 15.09 -7.14
N ILE A 72 -16.39 14.74 -7.44
CA ILE A 72 -17.04 13.54 -6.94
C ILE A 72 -17.57 12.70 -8.09
N ARG A 73 -17.41 11.39 -7.98
CA ARG A 73 -18.00 10.39 -8.87
C ARG A 73 -18.83 9.41 -8.07
N PHE A 74 -20.07 9.21 -8.48
CA PHE A 74 -20.97 8.21 -7.92
C PHE A 74 -20.95 6.95 -8.76
N THR A 75 -20.88 5.79 -8.12
CA THR A 75 -20.93 4.48 -8.77
C THR A 75 -21.92 3.60 -8.01
N PRO A 76 -23.06 3.21 -8.62
CA PRO A 76 -23.95 2.24 -8.02
C PRO A 76 -23.25 0.90 -7.88
N ILE A 77 -23.42 0.23 -6.75
CA ILE A 77 -22.91 -1.13 -6.52
C ILE A 77 -24.11 -2.01 -6.14
N SER A 78 -24.28 -3.13 -6.85
CA SER A 78 -25.29 -4.13 -6.48
C SER A 78 -24.87 -4.89 -5.23
N ALA A 79 -25.84 -5.43 -4.49
CA ALA A 79 -25.60 -6.27 -3.32
C ALA A 79 -24.73 -7.48 -3.69
N GLU A 80 -24.97 -8.10 -4.84
CA GLU A 80 -24.20 -9.22 -5.34
C GLU A 80 -22.74 -8.83 -5.60
N HIS A 81 -22.49 -7.68 -6.25
CA HIS A 81 -21.13 -7.19 -6.50
C HIS A 81 -20.39 -6.94 -5.18
N TYR A 82 -21.06 -6.33 -4.22
CA TYR A 82 -20.49 -6.07 -2.88
C TYR A 82 -20.16 -7.38 -2.15
N THR A 83 -21.09 -8.34 -2.12
CA THR A 83 -20.89 -9.66 -1.49
C THR A 83 -19.71 -10.40 -2.12
N ASN A 84 -19.62 -10.41 -3.44
CA ASN A 84 -18.51 -11.02 -4.17
C ASN A 84 -17.16 -10.32 -3.87
N TRP A 85 -17.17 -9.00 -3.72
CA TRP A 85 -15.99 -8.24 -3.32
C TRP A 85 -15.56 -8.59 -1.89
N VAL A 86 -16.48 -8.67 -0.92
CA VAL A 86 -16.20 -9.07 0.46
C VAL A 86 -15.66 -10.49 0.53
N ALA A 87 -16.23 -11.44 -0.23
CA ALA A 87 -15.75 -12.82 -0.28
C ALA A 87 -14.29 -12.95 -0.77
N ARG A 88 -13.82 -12.01 -1.59
CA ARG A 88 -12.43 -11.96 -2.03
C ARG A 88 -11.47 -11.46 -0.95
N GLN A 89 -11.96 -10.78 0.09
CA GLN A 89 -11.13 -10.22 1.16
C GLN A 89 -10.50 -11.30 2.07
N GLY A 90 -11.10 -12.48 2.18
CA GLY A 90 -10.62 -13.60 3.00
C GLY A 90 -9.45 -14.40 2.43
N LYS A 91 -8.85 -13.99 1.29
CA LYS A 91 -7.70 -14.67 0.69
C LYS A 91 -6.39 -14.34 1.42
N ASN A 92 -5.41 -15.22 1.26
CA ASN A 92 -4.05 -15.01 1.76
C ASN A 92 -3.50 -13.67 1.28
N ARG A 93 -2.78 -13.00 2.16
CA ARG A 93 -2.12 -11.73 1.86
C ARG A 93 -0.63 -11.84 2.05
N TYR A 94 0.10 -11.16 1.20
CA TYR A 94 1.54 -11.03 1.28
C TYR A 94 1.93 -9.57 1.18
N ILE A 95 3.07 -9.27 1.78
CA ILE A 95 3.71 -7.97 1.66
C ILE A 95 5.01 -8.16 0.90
N ILE A 96 5.15 -7.41 -0.17
CA ILE A 96 6.39 -7.33 -0.95
C ILE A 96 6.99 -5.96 -0.66
N THR A 97 8.21 -5.95 -0.12
CA THR A 97 8.94 -4.72 0.19
C THR A 97 10.12 -4.59 -0.75
N LEU A 98 10.18 -3.46 -1.45
CA LEU A 98 11.30 -3.07 -2.30
C LEU A 98 12.11 -1.99 -1.58
N LEU A 99 13.42 -2.21 -1.46
CA LEU A 99 14.34 -1.27 -0.82
C LEU A 99 15.55 -1.03 -1.74
N GLY A 100 15.88 0.21 -1.96
CA GLY A 100 17.06 0.61 -2.77
C GLY A 100 17.41 2.07 -2.56
N HIS A 101 18.52 2.50 -3.13
CA HIS A 101 18.89 3.91 -3.15
C HIS A 101 17.90 4.73 -3.99
N LYS A 102 17.51 4.20 -5.13
CA LYS A 102 16.51 4.77 -6.03
C LYS A 102 15.68 3.62 -6.60
N LEU A 103 14.38 3.72 -6.50
CA LEU A 103 13.48 2.77 -7.15
C LEU A 103 13.08 3.30 -8.52
N THR A 104 13.33 2.51 -9.54
CA THR A 104 13.05 2.82 -10.94
C THR A 104 11.73 2.22 -11.39
N ALA A 105 11.16 2.77 -12.47
CA ALA A 105 9.96 2.20 -13.08
C ALA A 105 10.19 0.76 -13.57
N LEU A 106 11.40 0.44 -14.04
CA LEU A 106 11.76 -0.92 -14.48
C LEU A 106 11.68 -1.92 -13.34
N GLN A 107 12.25 -1.61 -12.17
CA GLN A 107 12.18 -2.47 -11.00
C GLN A 107 10.73 -2.73 -10.57
N ILE A 108 9.90 -1.68 -10.48
CA ILE A 108 8.48 -1.82 -10.16
C ILE A 108 7.76 -2.67 -11.21
N ALA A 109 7.97 -2.41 -12.51
CA ALA A 109 7.34 -3.14 -13.61
C ALA A 109 7.68 -4.64 -13.55
N LYS A 110 8.93 -5.00 -13.34
CA LYS A 110 9.37 -6.39 -13.25
C LYS A 110 8.79 -7.12 -12.03
N VAL A 111 8.77 -6.47 -10.86
CA VAL A 111 8.16 -7.04 -9.66
C VAL A 111 6.66 -7.28 -9.87
N THR A 112 5.95 -6.28 -10.40
CA THR A 112 4.50 -6.40 -10.63
C THR A 112 4.17 -7.41 -11.74
N GLU A 113 5.04 -7.61 -12.73
CA GLU A 113 4.92 -8.65 -13.73
C GLU A 113 4.98 -10.05 -13.11
N ILE A 114 5.94 -10.31 -12.20
CA ILE A 114 6.05 -11.57 -11.47
C ILE A 114 4.78 -11.81 -10.64
N VAL A 115 4.32 -10.79 -9.90
CA VAL A 115 3.09 -10.84 -9.10
C VAL A 115 1.88 -11.24 -9.96
N ALA A 116 1.72 -10.61 -11.12
CA ALA A 116 0.63 -10.89 -12.05
C ALA A 116 0.70 -12.31 -12.63
N LYS A 117 1.89 -12.80 -13.03
CA LYS A 117 2.09 -14.17 -13.53
C LYS A 117 1.72 -15.22 -12.48
N GLN A 118 1.93 -14.93 -11.19
CA GLN A 118 1.54 -15.78 -10.08
C GLN A 118 0.03 -15.73 -9.77
N GLY A 119 -0.74 -14.91 -10.46
CA GLY A 119 -2.19 -14.75 -10.27
C GLY A 119 -2.56 -13.96 -9.02
N LEU A 120 -1.63 -13.19 -8.47
CA LEU A 120 -1.85 -12.32 -7.32
C LEU A 120 -2.37 -10.95 -7.76
N ASN A 121 -3.20 -10.34 -6.90
CA ASN A 121 -3.68 -8.98 -7.10
C ASN A 121 -2.95 -8.01 -6.16
N ILE A 122 -2.56 -6.86 -6.65
CA ILE A 122 -2.00 -5.78 -5.84
C ILE A 122 -3.17 -4.95 -5.30
N ASP A 123 -3.35 -4.95 -3.98
CA ASP A 123 -4.41 -4.20 -3.31
C ASP A 123 -3.99 -2.77 -2.98
N SER A 124 -2.72 -2.57 -2.62
CA SER A 124 -2.18 -1.24 -2.34
C SER A 124 -0.68 -1.17 -2.60
N ILE A 125 -0.22 0.03 -2.92
CA ILE A 125 1.21 0.38 -3.04
C ILE A 125 1.46 1.57 -2.13
N LYS A 126 2.40 1.44 -1.20
CA LYS A 126 2.71 2.48 -0.23
C LYS A 126 4.20 2.76 -0.17
N ARG A 127 4.58 4.02 -0.30
CA ARG A 127 5.95 4.46 -0.01
C ARG A 127 6.14 4.56 1.51
N LEU A 128 7.17 3.90 2.05
CA LEU A 128 7.49 3.90 3.48
C LEU A 128 8.53 4.94 3.85
N THR A 129 9.32 5.41 2.89
CA THR A 129 10.32 6.46 3.10
C THR A 129 9.77 7.83 2.76
N GLY A 130 10.35 8.87 3.34
CA GLY A 130 10.05 10.26 3.00
C GLY A 130 10.26 10.54 1.50
N ARG A 131 9.63 11.59 1.03
CA ARG A 131 9.83 12.11 -0.34
C ARG A 131 11.13 12.89 -0.38
N ILE A 132 11.86 12.78 -1.48
CA ILE A 132 13.19 13.37 -1.65
C ILE A 132 13.04 14.60 -2.54
N PRO A 133 13.53 15.79 -2.12
CA PRO A 133 13.61 16.96 -2.99
C PRO A 133 14.45 16.67 -4.25
N LEU A 134 14.08 17.27 -5.37
CA LEU A 134 14.77 17.05 -6.64
C LEU A 134 16.23 17.56 -6.64
N ASP A 135 16.52 18.53 -5.75
CA ASP A 135 17.84 19.17 -5.67
C ASP A 135 18.84 18.43 -4.76
N GLU A 136 18.39 17.41 -4.01
CA GLU A 136 19.31 16.64 -3.17
C GLU A 136 20.15 15.66 -4.00
N LYS A 137 21.46 15.59 -3.70
CA LYS A 137 22.36 14.59 -4.28
C LYS A 137 21.86 13.19 -3.89
N LEU A 138 21.38 12.46 -4.86
CA LEU A 138 20.74 11.14 -4.76
C LEU A 138 21.58 10.04 -4.06
N GLN A 139 22.87 10.28 -3.80
CA GLN A 139 23.82 9.28 -3.27
C GLN A 139 23.57 8.86 -1.83
N LYS A 140 22.74 9.57 -1.05
CA LYS A 140 22.44 9.24 0.37
C LYS A 140 20.97 8.89 0.62
N THR A 141 20.17 8.83 -0.42
CA THR A 141 18.74 8.62 -0.27
C THR A 141 18.39 7.14 -0.30
N ARG A 142 17.47 6.73 0.54
CA ARG A 142 16.87 5.38 0.52
C ARG A 142 15.43 5.48 0.11
N SER A 143 15.01 4.59 -0.77
CA SER A 143 13.62 4.46 -1.21
C SER A 143 13.10 3.10 -0.80
N CYS A 144 12.00 3.09 -0.05
CA CYS A 144 11.31 1.88 0.34
C CYS A 144 9.85 1.96 -0.10
N VAL A 145 9.39 0.95 -0.82
CA VAL A 145 8.00 0.81 -1.26
C VAL A 145 7.48 -0.56 -0.84
N GLU A 146 6.29 -0.57 -0.29
CA GLU A 146 5.56 -1.76 0.11
C GLU A 146 4.38 -1.98 -0.83
N LEU A 147 4.24 -3.20 -1.35
CA LEU A 147 3.07 -3.66 -2.07
C LEU A 147 2.32 -4.67 -1.19
N SER A 148 1.04 -4.41 -0.92
CA SER A 148 0.15 -5.41 -0.34
C SER A 148 -0.49 -6.19 -1.47
N VAL A 149 -0.27 -7.50 -1.49
CA VAL A 149 -0.80 -8.38 -2.53
C VAL A 149 -1.68 -9.46 -1.94
N ARG A 150 -2.70 -9.87 -2.68
CA ARG A 150 -3.72 -10.83 -2.25
C ARG A 150 -3.85 -11.97 -3.24
N GLY A 151 -4.03 -13.16 -2.69
CA GLY A 151 -4.26 -14.39 -3.45
C GLY A 151 -3.37 -15.52 -2.97
N THR A 152 -3.44 -16.64 -3.67
CA THR A 152 -2.53 -17.77 -3.46
C THR A 152 -1.63 -17.84 -4.69
N PRO A 153 -0.30 -17.69 -4.55
CA PRO A 153 0.60 -17.79 -5.69
C PRO A 153 0.52 -19.19 -6.28
N LYS A 154 0.62 -19.29 -7.62
CA LYS A 154 0.63 -20.57 -8.34
C LYS A 154 1.82 -21.43 -7.90
N ASP A 155 2.98 -20.80 -7.73
CA ASP A 155 4.22 -21.40 -7.28
C ASP A 155 5.01 -20.38 -6.46
N LYS A 156 4.96 -20.53 -5.13
CA LYS A 156 5.59 -19.61 -4.18
C LYS A 156 7.13 -19.69 -4.26
N GLU A 157 7.67 -20.88 -4.44
CA GLU A 157 9.12 -21.09 -4.50
C GLU A 157 9.70 -20.46 -5.77
N SER A 158 9.07 -20.74 -6.92
CA SER A 158 9.44 -20.09 -8.17
C SER A 158 9.35 -18.56 -8.10
N MET A 159 8.32 -18.02 -7.44
CA MET A 159 8.19 -16.58 -7.24
C MET A 159 9.35 -16.02 -6.40
N GLN A 160 9.74 -16.71 -5.33
CA GLN A 160 10.85 -16.29 -4.48
C GLN A 160 12.19 -16.32 -5.23
N MET A 161 12.42 -17.36 -6.04
CA MET A 161 13.61 -17.46 -6.88
C MET A 161 13.67 -16.32 -7.90
N GLN A 162 12.58 -16.01 -8.60
CA GLN A 162 12.50 -14.91 -9.55
C GLN A 162 12.75 -13.55 -8.86
N PHE A 163 12.28 -13.36 -7.64
CA PHE A 163 12.56 -12.15 -6.86
C PHE A 163 14.05 -12.05 -6.49
N LEU A 164 14.69 -13.16 -6.13
CA LEU A 164 16.11 -13.18 -5.81
C LEU A 164 16.97 -12.85 -7.04
N GLU A 165 16.66 -13.43 -8.18
CA GLU A 165 17.33 -13.16 -9.46
C GLU A 165 17.18 -11.69 -9.85
N LEU A 166 15.95 -11.17 -9.78
CA LEU A 166 15.64 -9.78 -10.11
C LEU A 166 16.35 -8.79 -9.17
N SER A 167 16.44 -9.12 -7.87
CA SER A 167 17.15 -8.32 -6.86
C SER A 167 18.64 -8.17 -7.22
N ARG A 168 19.27 -9.25 -7.67
CA ARG A 168 20.67 -9.24 -8.10
C ARG A 168 20.87 -8.50 -9.42
N GLU A 169 19.99 -8.72 -10.39
CA GLU A 169 20.10 -8.12 -11.73
C GLU A 169 19.93 -6.59 -11.69
N LEU A 170 19.00 -6.10 -10.87
CA LEU A 170 18.63 -4.68 -10.84
C LEU A 170 19.11 -3.94 -9.58
N GLU A 171 19.99 -4.57 -8.77
CA GLU A 171 20.69 -3.97 -7.62
C GLU A 171 19.74 -3.27 -6.62
N PHE A 172 18.73 -4.01 -6.13
CA PHE A 172 17.83 -3.55 -5.07
C PHE A 172 17.40 -4.73 -4.19
N ASP A 173 17.04 -4.45 -2.94
CA ASP A 173 16.58 -5.47 -2.01
C ASP A 173 15.08 -5.73 -2.17
N LEU A 174 14.70 -7.00 -2.08
CA LEU A 174 13.33 -7.45 -2.22
C LEU A 174 12.99 -8.47 -1.13
N SER A 175 11.89 -8.23 -0.42
CA SER A 175 11.41 -9.11 0.64
C SER A 175 9.96 -9.52 0.36
N LEU A 176 9.65 -10.80 0.57
CA LEU A 176 8.30 -11.36 0.52
C LEU A 176 7.93 -11.90 1.91
N GLN A 177 6.85 -11.41 2.49
CA GLN A 177 6.35 -11.82 3.81
C GLN A 177 4.86 -12.12 3.74
N GLU A 178 4.40 -13.10 4.52
CA GLU A 178 2.97 -13.30 4.75
C GLU A 178 2.42 -12.20 5.66
N ASP A 179 1.31 -11.58 5.27
CA ASP A 179 0.62 -10.58 6.09
C ASP A 179 -0.38 -11.28 7.02
N ASN A 180 0.13 -11.72 8.16
CA ASN A 180 -0.65 -12.37 9.20
C ASN A 180 -0.56 -11.60 10.53
N ALA A 181 -1.32 -12.04 11.54
CA ALA A 181 -1.34 -11.41 12.85
C ALA A 181 0.04 -11.34 13.51
N TYR A 182 0.90 -12.33 13.26
CA TYR A 182 2.24 -12.37 13.85
C TYR A 182 3.19 -11.32 13.27
N ARG A 183 3.01 -10.91 12.01
CA ARG A 183 3.83 -9.86 11.39
C ARG A 183 3.73 -8.52 12.15
N ARG A 184 2.53 -8.18 12.61
CA ARG A 184 2.26 -6.89 13.27
C ARG A 184 2.52 -6.91 14.78
N ASN A 185 2.63 -8.09 15.37
CA ASN A 185 2.75 -8.28 16.82
C ASN A 185 4.13 -8.82 17.24
N ARG A 186 5.16 -8.60 16.42
CA ARG A 186 6.53 -9.02 16.78
C ARG A 186 7.04 -8.18 17.95
N ARG A 187 7.54 -8.86 18.99
CA ARG A 187 8.09 -8.22 20.20
C ARG A 187 9.57 -8.46 20.38
N LEU A 188 10.17 -9.35 19.58
CA LEU A 188 11.59 -9.67 19.62
C LEU A 188 12.19 -9.36 18.25
N ILE A 189 13.29 -8.61 18.26
CA ILE A 189 14.12 -8.34 17.10
C ILE A 189 15.50 -8.85 17.41
N CYS A 190 15.99 -9.78 16.61
CA CYS A 190 17.35 -10.29 16.67
C CYS A 190 18.12 -9.77 15.47
N PHE A 191 19.31 -9.25 15.71
CA PHE A 191 20.23 -8.82 14.67
C PHE A 191 21.45 -9.73 14.69
N ASP A 192 21.91 -10.12 13.53
CA ASP A 192 23.23 -10.68 13.35
C ASP A 192 24.26 -9.57 13.57
N MET A 193 25.45 -9.94 14.06
CA MET A 193 26.45 -8.96 14.43
C MET A 193 27.35 -8.62 13.25
N ASP A 194 27.98 -9.64 12.67
CA ASP A 194 29.01 -9.48 11.64
C ASP A 194 28.38 -9.03 10.32
N SER A 195 28.97 -8.05 9.66
CA SER A 195 28.45 -7.43 8.43
C SER A 195 27.00 -6.94 8.49
N THR A 196 26.35 -6.99 9.67
CA THR A 196 24.97 -6.54 9.92
C THR A 196 24.93 -5.37 10.89
N LEU A 197 25.31 -5.55 12.16
CA LEU A 197 25.40 -4.46 13.15
C LEU A 197 26.74 -3.73 13.05
N ILE A 198 27.80 -4.43 12.72
CA ILE A 198 29.14 -3.89 12.47
C ILE A 198 29.52 -4.16 11.02
N LYS A 199 30.45 -3.39 10.49
CA LYS A 199 30.88 -3.49 9.08
C LYS A 199 31.95 -4.57 8.85
N THR A 200 32.53 -5.09 9.90
CA THR A 200 33.67 -6.03 9.86
C THR A 200 33.23 -7.38 10.38
N GLU A 201 33.95 -8.40 9.97
CA GLU A 201 33.88 -9.74 10.57
C GLU A 201 34.74 -9.77 11.84
N VAL A 202 34.14 -10.10 12.98
CA VAL A 202 34.85 -10.09 14.28
C VAL A 202 36.01 -11.09 14.28
N ILE A 203 35.83 -12.24 13.64
CA ILE A 203 36.87 -13.27 13.57
C ILE A 203 38.09 -12.81 12.81
N ASP A 204 37.91 -12.06 11.72
CA ASP A 204 39.02 -11.51 10.93
C ASP A 204 39.78 -10.45 11.71
N GLU A 205 39.10 -9.55 12.40
CA GLU A 205 39.72 -8.56 13.28
C GLU A 205 40.52 -9.21 14.42
N LEU A 206 40.01 -10.29 15.02
CA LEU A 206 40.72 -11.04 16.05
C LEU A 206 41.96 -11.75 15.48
N ALA A 207 41.88 -12.35 14.28
CA ALA A 207 43.01 -13.00 13.62
C ALA A 207 44.11 -11.99 13.29
N ILE A 208 43.77 -10.82 12.76
CA ILE A 208 44.73 -9.74 12.51
C ILE A 208 45.42 -9.30 13.79
N ARG A 209 44.70 -9.11 14.90
CA ARG A 209 45.26 -8.70 16.19
C ARG A 209 46.13 -9.81 16.84
N ALA A 210 45.80 -11.06 16.59
CA ALA A 210 46.56 -12.21 17.05
C ALA A 210 47.80 -12.49 16.16
N GLY A 211 47.94 -11.80 15.02
CA GLY A 211 49.05 -12.00 14.09
C GLY A 211 49.00 -13.31 13.30
N VAL A 212 47.79 -13.87 13.12
CA VAL A 212 47.54 -15.13 12.38
C VAL A 212 46.54 -14.93 11.23
N GLY A 213 46.20 -13.68 10.91
CA GLY A 213 45.29 -13.30 9.84
C GLY A 213 46.01 -12.96 8.53
#